data_668dbc07294755420fe411cfb9e789e8
#
_entry.id   668dbc07294755420fe411cfb9e789e8
#
_cell.length_a   1.000
_cell.length_b   1.000
_cell.length_c   1.000
_cell.angle_alpha   90.00
_cell.angle_beta   90.00
_cell.angle_gamma   90.00
#
_symmetry.space_group_name_H-M   'P 1'
#
loop_
_entity.id
_entity.type
_entity.pdbx_description
1 polymer ?
#
loop_
_entity_poly.entity_id
_entity_poly.type
_entity_poly.pdbx_seq_one_letter_code
_entity_poly.pdbx_strand_id
1 'polypeptide(L)'
;MKNQDETNSDINDSQIKELLNEIFEEIESRSIGTSHNGIDTSFYDFDAITQGLAPSYIYIIGGRPCMGKTAFTLNIAKNISQIQKLPICFFSLEMSKKMLSYRLLSMETGIESGRLKTGRLTMDEWPILGEAINFISQNDIFFVDKQSIQVSEIRDFCNKVKTKTKKNIGLIVIDNLQLMEDKGLNSNIAREDELSKILCDLKNLALSQKVPILITSQLKRELEERTNKRPML
;
A
#
# COMPACT_ATOMS: atom_id res chain seq x y z
N MET A 1 -43.85 5.93 -0.55
CA MET A 1 -43.60 4.51 -0.79
C MET A 1 -42.13 4.18 -1.13
N LYS A 2 -41.22 5.13 -1.43
CA LYS A 2 -39.80 4.84 -1.71
C LYS A 2 -38.90 4.63 -0.47
N ASN A 3 -39.31 5.10 0.73
CA ASN A 3 -38.45 4.98 1.93
C ASN A 3 -38.61 3.69 2.74
N GLN A 4 -39.55 2.83 2.38
CA GLN A 4 -39.76 1.54 3.11
C GLN A 4 -38.96 0.39 2.47
N ASP A 5 -38.69 0.47 1.18
CA ASP A 5 -37.93 -0.58 0.47
C ASP A 5 -36.41 -0.46 0.73
N GLU A 6 -35.88 0.76 0.87
CA GLU A 6 -34.46 1.00 1.20
C GLU A 6 -34.13 0.55 2.65
N THR A 7 -35.02 0.81 3.61
CA THR A 7 -34.82 0.38 5.01
C THR A 7 -34.95 -1.14 5.18
N ASN A 8 -35.77 -1.81 4.38
CA ASN A 8 -35.88 -3.26 4.42
C ASN A 8 -34.70 -3.97 3.77
N SER A 9 -34.08 -3.40 2.73
CA SER A 9 -32.85 -3.94 2.13
C SER A 9 -31.69 -3.89 3.12
N ASP A 10 -31.51 -2.76 3.81
CA ASP A 10 -30.44 -2.57 4.81
C ASP A 10 -30.57 -3.50 6.03
N ILE A 11 -31.81 -3.85 6.42
CA ILE A 11 -32.07 -4.78 7.53
C ILE A 11 -31.80 -6.22 7.11
N ASN A 12 -32.11 -6.62 5.88
CA ASN A 12 -31.84 -7.95 5.36
C ASN A 12 -30.33 -8.16 5.16
N ASP A 13 -29.60 -7.18 4.61
CA ASP A 13 -28.14 -7.23 4.45
C ASP A 13 -27.38 -7.36 5.79
N SER A 14 -28.03 -7.02 6.91
CA SER A 14 -27.44 -7.09 8.26
C SER A 14 -27.80 -8.36 9.04
N GLN A 15 -28.56 -9.29 8.47
CA GLN A 15 -28.91 -10.52 9.19
C GLN A 15 -27.69 -11.44 9.35
N ILE A 16 -27.34 -11.72 10.60
CA ILE A 16 -26.17 -12.58 10.93
C ILE A 16 -26.22 -13.95 10.24
N LYS A 17 -27.43 -14.45 9.93
CA LYS A 17 -27.63 -15.73 9.26
C LYS A 17 -27.06 -15.73 7.83
N GLU A 18 -27.28 -14.65 7.09
CA GLU A 18 -26.76 -14.51 5.71
C GLU A 18 -25.25 -14.36 5.73
N LEU A 19 -24.72 -13.51 6.63
CA LEU A 19 -23.28 -13.37 6.84
C LEU A 19 -22.59 -14.69 7.23
N LEU A 20 -23.23 -15.52 8.07
CA LEU A 20 -22.69 -16.81 8.46
C LEU A 20 -22.65 -17.80 7.30
N ASN A 21 -23.61 -17.77 6.39
CA ASN A 21 -23.56 -18.58 5.17
C ASN A 21 -22.43 -18.14 4.24
N GLU A 22 -22.26 -16.82 4.01
CA GLU A 22 -21.14 -16.29 3.24
C GLU A 22 -19.78 -16.68 3.85
N ILE A 23 -19.65 -16.54 5.19
CA ILE A 23 -18.43 -16.95 5.91
C ILE A 23 -18.17 -18.46 5.77
N PHE A 24 -19.24 -19.27 5.81
CA PHE A 24 -19.10 -20.72 5.63
C PHE A 24 -18.57 -21.06 4.22
N GLU A 25 -19.14 -20.47 3.18
CA GLU A 25 -18.66 -20.65 1.80
C GLU A 25 -17.22 -20.19 1.62
N GLU A 26 -16.85 -19.05 2.25
CA GLU A 26 -15.47 -18.57 2.26
C GLU A 26 -14.52 -19.58 2.96
N ILE A 27 -14.89 -20.12 4.11
CA ILE A 27 -14.10 -21.12 4.84
C ILE A 27 -13.95 -22.39 4.01
N GLU A 28 -15.01 -22.85 3.37
CA GLU A 28 -14.98 -24.03 2.52
C GLU A 28 -14.05 -23.82 1.31
N SER A 29 -14.19 -22.70 0.61
CA SER A 29 -13.31 -22.36 -0.52
C SER A 29 -11.82 -22.27 -0.14
N ARG A 30 -11.52 -21.77 1.07
CA ARG A 30 -10.18 -21.71 1.63
C ARG A 30 -9.63 -23.11 2.00
N SER A 31 -10.48 -23.99 2.55
CA SER A 31 -10.08 -25.34 2.92
C SER A 31 -9.66 -26.18 1.71
N ILE A 32 -10.22 -25.87 0.54
CA ILE A 32 -9.91 -26.51 -0.75
C ILE A 32 -8.71 -25.82 -1.45
N GLY A 33 -8.19 -24.72 -0.86
CA GLY A 33 -7.05 -23.96 -1.42
C GLY A 33 -7.40 -23.13 -2.67
N THR A 34 -8.68 -22.86 -2.91
CA THR A 34 -9.15 -22.14 -4.10
C THR A 34 -9.23 -20.63 -3.92
N SER A 35 -9.16 -20.12 -2.68
CA SER A 35 -9.19 -18.69 -2.40
C SER A 35 -8.24 -18.27 -1.29
N HIS A 36 -7.63 -17.09 -1.45
CA HIS A 36 -6.86 -16.39 -0.43
C HIS A 36 -7.63 -15.17 0.07
N ASN A 37 -7.45 -14.82 1.36
CA ASN A 37 -8.15 -13.67 1.97
C ASN A 37 -7.70 -12.32 1.43
N GLY A 38 -6.46 -12.24 0.95
CA GLY A 38 -5.81 -11.01 0.57
C GLY A 38 -5.04 -11.15 -0.74
N ILE A 39 -4.48 -10.03 -1.16
CA ILE A 39 -3.61 -9.94 -2.32
C ILE A 39 -2.23 -10.43 -1.92
N ASP A 40 -1.71 -11.46 -2.59
CA ASP A 40 -0.37 -11.99 -2.35
C ASP A 40 0.70 -10.95 -2.67
N THR A 41 1.63 -10.78 -1.75
CA THR A 41 2.78 -9.87 -1.89
C THR A 41 3.98 -10.51 -2.55
N SER A 42 3.95 -11.85 -2.69
CA SER A 42 5.06 -12.70 -3.12
C SER A 42 6.23 -12.75 -2.14
N PHE A 43 6.00 -12.39 -0.89
CA PHE A 43 6.89 -12.65 0.23
C PHE A 43 6.28 -13.78 1.07
N TYR A 44 6.75 -15.01 0.85
CA TYR A 44 6.14 -16.21 1.44
C TYR A 44 5.90 -16.10 2.94
N ASP A 45 6.94 -15.74 3.72
CA ASP A 45 6.81 -15.65 5.17
C ASP A 45 5.86 -14.53 5.61
N PHE A 46 5.83 -13.42 4.87
CA PHE A 46 4.91 -12.32 5.14
C PHE A 46 3.46 -12.72 4.80
N ASP A 47 3.25 -13.34 3.66
CA ASP A 47 1.93 -13.81 3.24
C ASP A 47 1.42 -14.95 4.13
N ALA A 48 2.31 -15.82 4.65
CA ALA A 48 1.94 -16.86 5.61
C ALA A 48 1.41 -16.27 6.94
N ILE A 49 1.97 -15.15 7.39
CA ILE A 49 1.52 -14.46 8.62
C ILE A 49 0.25 -13.63 8.39
N THR A 50 0.19 -12.90 7.27
CA THR A 50 -0.88 -11.94 6.99
C THR A 50 -2.04 -12.53 6.17
N GLN A 51 -1.85 -13.69 5.57
CA GLN A 51 -2.76 -14.29 4.56
C GLN A 51 -2.95 -13.36 3.35
N GLY A 52 -1.88 -12.65 2.96
CA GLY A 52 -1.91 -11.60 1.97
C GLY A 52 -2.45 -10.28 2.51
N LEU A 53 -2.56 -9.28 1.64
CA LEU A 53 -3.10 -7.96 1.99
C LEU A 53 -4.62 -7.94 1.77
N ALA A 54 -5.39 -8.14 2.83
CA ALA A 54 -6.85 -8.15 2.77
C ALA A 54 -7.43 -6.76 2.44
N PRO A 55 -8.44 -6.67 1.57
CA PRO A 55 -9.13 -5.43 1.28
C PRO A 55 -9.68 -4.78 2.56
N SER A 56 -9.72 -3.45 2.57
CA SER A 56 -10.24 -2.66 3.71
C SER A 56 -9.37 -2.69 4.97
N TYR A 57 -8.19 -3.29 4.93
CA TYR A 57 -7.24 -3.30 6.05
C TYR A 57 -6.12 -2.29 5.86
N ILE A 58 -5.58 -1.82 7.00
CA ILE A 58 -4.36 -1.03 7.07
C ILE A 58 -3.23 -1.89 7.63
N TYR A 59 -2.11 -1.91 6.93
CA TYR A 59 -0.88 -2.58 7.34
C TYR A 59 0.18 -1.52 7.60
N ILE A 60 0.82 -1.57 8.76
CA ILE A 60 1.88 -0.61 9.12
C ILE A 60 3.20 -1.34 9.23
N ILE A 61 4.17 -0.92 8.40
CA ILE A 61 5.55 -1.41 8.44
C ILE A 61 6.39 -0.44 9.27
N GLY A 62 6.55 -0.76 10.53
CA GLY A 62 7.42 -0.03 11.45
C GLY A 62 8.88 -0.42 11.26
N GLY A 63 9.77 0.55 11.27
CA GLY A 63 11.22 0.28 11.25
C GLY A 63 12.04 1.56 11.39
N ARG A 64 13.30 1.39 11.81
CA ARG A 64 14.24 2.51 11.97
C ARG A 64 14.65 3.08 10.61
N PRO A 65 15.17 4.30 10.55
CA PRO A 65 15.74 4.86 9.32
C PRO A 65 16.72 3.88 8.67
N CYS A 66 16.78 3.85 7.35
CA CYS A 66 17.68 3.02 6.54
C CYS A 66 17.50 1.49 6.67
N MET A 67 16.46 0.99 7.33
CA MET A 67 16.16 -0.45 7.45
C MET A 67 15.41 -1.05 6.27
N GLY A 68 15.35 -0.38 5.14
CA GLY A 68 14.78 -0.91 3.91
C GLY A 68 13.26 -0.84 3.78
N LYS A 69 12.53 -0.08 4.64
CA LYS A 69 11.07 0.05 4.56
C LYS A 69 10.57 0.39 3.16
N THR A 70 11.07 1.47 2.58
CA THR A 70 10.72 1.89 1.21
C THR A 70 11.06 0.84 0.16
N ALA A 71 12.19 0.14 0.30
CA ALA A 71 12.57 -0.93 -0.62
C ALA A 71 11.60 -2.11 -0.53
N PHE A 72 11.21 -2.49 0.67
CA PHE A 72 10.25 -3.57 0.91
C PHE A 72 8.87 -3.24 0.34
N THR A 73 8.32 -2.05 0.65
CA THR A 73 7.01 -1.62 0.11
C THR A 73 7.02 -1.46 -1.40
N LEU A 74 8.15 -1.03 -1.97
CA LEU A 74 8.30 -0.89 -3.42
C LEU A 74 8.34 -2.27 -4.12
N ASN A 75 8.98 -3.28 -3.50
CA ASN A 75 8.93 -4.66 -3.99
C ASN A 75 7.52 -5.23 -3.95
N ILE A 76 6.79 -5.04 -2.84
CA ILE A 76 5.38 -5.46 -2.74
C ILE A 76 4.56 -4.81 -3.84
N ALA A 77 4.68 -3.49 -4.03
CA ALA A 77 3.98 -2.75 -5.07
C ALA A 77 4.28 -3.29 -6.47
N LYS A 78 5.58 -3.57 -6.75
CA LYS A 78 6.03 -4.18 -7.99
C LYS A 78 5.39 -5.55 -8.20
N ASN A 79 5.51 -6.45 -7.23
CA ASN A 79 5.01 -7.81 -7.32
C ASN A 79 3.50 -7.85 -7.58
N ILE A 80 2.71 -7.10 -6.80
CA ILE A 80 1.25 -7.05 -6.99
C ILE A 80 0.90 -6.52 -8.38
N SER A 81 1.54 -5.44 -8.84
CA SER A 81 1.27 -4.90 -10.17
C SER A 81 1.65 -5.85 -11.29
N GLN A 82 2.75 -6.60 -11.13
CA GLN A 82 3.23 -7.56 -12.13
C GLN A 82 2.39 -8.84 -12.18
N ILE A 83 2.08 -9.43 -11.03
CA ILE A 83 1.44 -10.74 -10.94
C ILE A 83 -0.07 -10.61 -11.03
N GLN A 84 -0.65 -9.71 -10.22
CA GLN A 84 -2.10 -9.54 -10.14
C GLN A 84 -2.66 -8.58 -11.21
N LYS A 85 -1.77 -7.87 -11.93
CA LYS A 85 -2.14 -6.85 -12.94
C LYS A 85 -3.08 -5.77 -12.41
N LEU A 86 -2.96 -5.47 -11.10
CA LEU A 86 -3.75 -4.45 -10.43
C LEU A 86 -2.99 -3.12 -10.36
N PRO A 87 -3.69 -1.99 -10.53
CA PRO A 87 -3.10 -0.66 -10.38
C PRO A 87 -2.65 -0.41 -8.93
N ILE A 88 -1.48 0.19 -8.78
CA ILE A 88 -0.92 0.58 -7.48
C ILE A 88 -0.80 2.10 -7.41
N CYS A 89 -1.31 2.69 -6.32
CA CYS A 89 -1.11 4.10 -6.00
C CYS A 89 -0.03 4.21 -4.91
N PHE A 90 1.15 4.72 -5.27
CA PHE A 90 2.28 4.86 -4.34
C PHE A 90 2.54 6.34 -4.03
N PHE A 91 2.25 6.75 -2.81
CA PHE A 91 2.48 8.11 -2.30
C PHE A 91 3.80 8.15 -1.54
N SER A 92 4.78 8.81 -2.11
CA SER A 92 6.11 9.00 -1.50
C SER A 92 6.24 10.42 -0.99
N LEU A 93 6.38 10.57 0.31
CA LEU A 93 6.50 11.86 0.97
C LEU A 93 7.96 12.21 1.30
N GLU A 94 8.87 11.24 1.17
CA GLU A 94 10.30 11.41 1.45
C GLU A 94 11.14 11.39 0.18
N MET A 95 10.77 10.57 -0.82
CA MET A 95 11.57 10.35 -2.02
C MET A 95 10.84 10.83 -3.29
N SER A 96 11.61 11.43 -4.23
CA SER A 96 11.04 11.77 -5.53
C SER A 96 10.71 10.51 -6.35
N LYS A 97 9.68 10.63 -7.21
CA LYS A 97 9.30 9.55 -8.16
C LYS A 97 10.47 9.11 -9.04
N LYS A 98 11.38 10.02 -9.41
CA LYS A 98 12.59 9.68 -10.15
C LYS A 98 13.52 8.76 -9.36
N MET A 99 13.69 9.01 -8.05
CA MET A 99 14.50 8.14 -7.18
C MET A 99 13.85 6.76 -7.01
N LEU A 100 12.53 6.68 -6.87
CA LEU A 100 11.80 5.41 -6.81
C LEU A 100 11.93 4.63 -8.13
N SER A 101 11.86 5.31 -9.28
CA SER A 101 12.05 4.66 -10.58
C SER A 101 13.46 4.08 -10.74
N TYR A 102 14.50 4.78 -10.28
CA TYR A 102 15.86 4.20 -10.27
C TYR A 102 15.96 2.97 -9.36
N ARG A 103 15.26 2.96 -8.21
CA ARG A 103 15.23 1.78 -7.35
C ARG A 103 14.50 0.61 -8.01
N LEU A 104 13.35 0.86 -8.67
CA LEU A 104 12.66 -0.18 -9.43
C LEU A 104 13.53 -0.78 -10.52
N LEU A 105 14.22 0.05 -11.30
CA LEU A 105 15.16 -0.40 -12.32
C LEU A 105 16.29 -1.22 -11.72
N SER A 106 16.86 -0.77 -10.60
CA SER A 106 17.92 -1.50 -9.91
C SER A 106 17.46 -2.87 -9.39
N MET A 107 16.24 -2.95 -8.87
CA MET A 107 15.62 -4.21 -8.43
C MET A 107 15.39 -5.19 -9.58
N GLU A 108 15.00 -4.69 -10.75
CA GLU A 108 14.70 -5.52 -11.91
C GLU A 108 15.96 -5.97 -12.65
N THR A 109 16.94 -5.09 -12.78
CA THR A 109 18.16 -5.36 -13.54
C THR A 109 19.29 -5.98 -12.72
N GLY A 110 19.24 -5.86 -11.39
CA GLY A 110 20.38 -6.16 -10.51
C GLY A 110 21.51 -5.13 -10.57
N ILE A 111 21.40 -4.11 -11.40
CA ILE A 111 22.42 -3.05 -11.55
C ILE A 111 22.28 -2.07 -10.38
N GLU A 112 23.41 -1.73 -9.76
CA GLU A 112 23.44 -0.78 -8.65
C GLU A 112 22.83 0.58 -9.03
N SER A 113 21.90 1.08 -8.20
CA SER A 113 21.19 2.35 -8.44
C SER A 113 22.13 3.55 -8.65
N GLY A 114 23.33 3.56 -8.02
CA GLY A 114 24.36 4.57 -8.23
C GLY A 114 24.90 4.56 -9.65
N ARG A 115 25.14 3.38 -10.21
CA ARG A 115 25.63 3.20 -11.59
C ARG A 115 24.55 3.62 -12.61
N LEU A 116 23.29 3.24 -12.37
CA LEU A 116 22.16 3.70 -13.20
C LEU A 116 22.05 5.23 -13.21
N LYS A 117 22.19 5.89 -12.05
CA LYS A 117 22.11 7.35 -11.94
C LYS A 117 23.25 8.07 -12.67
N THR A 118 24.43 7.49 -12.67
CA THR A 118 25.63 8.10 -13.28
C THR A 118 25.85 7.67 -14.74
N GLY A 119 25.01 6.74 -15.25
CA GLY A 119 25.16 6.21 -16.61
C GLY A 119 26.39 5.32 -16.80
N ARG A 120 27.03 4.85 -15.71
CA ARG A 120 28.23 3.99 -15.76
C ARG A 120 27.81 2.53 -15.99
N LEU A 121 27.39 2.23 -17.22
CA LEU A 121 26.94 0.91 -17.63
C LEU A 121 27.94 0.28 -18.58
N THR A 122 28.09 -1.04 -18.50
CA THR A 122 28.83 -1.82 -19.49
C THR A 122 27.98 -2.06 -20.73
N MET A 123 28.59 -2.44 -21.84
CA MET A 123 27.84 -2.68 -23.09
C MET A 123 26.77 -3.76 -22.92
N ASP A 124 27.03 -4.78 -22.12
CA ASP A 124 26.09 -5.89 -21.87
C ASP A 124 24.91 -5.51 -20.97
N GLU A 125 25.04 -4.43 -20.20
CA GLU A 125 23.96 -3.97 -19.30
C GLU A 125 22.88 -3.13 -20.02
N TRP A 126 23.19 -2.56 -21.19
CA TRP A 126 22.22 -1.77 -21.94
C TRP A 126 21.00 -2.57 -22.43
N PRO A 127 21.16 -3.77 -23.00
CA PRO A 127 20.02 -4.63 -23.32
C PRO A 127 19.18 -4.98 -22.11
N ILE A 128 19.81 -5.36 -20.97
CA ILE A 128 19.12 -5.69 -19.72
C ILE A 128 18.28 -4.50 -19.22
N LEU A 129 18.87 -3.29 -19.27
CA LEU A 129 18.15 -2.07 -18.90
C LEU A 129 16.95 -1.81 -19.84
N GLY A 130 17.13 -2.02 -21.15
CA GLY A 130 16.05 -1.86 -22.14
C GLY A 130 14.89 -2.81 -21.89
N GLU A 131 15.18 -4.09 -21.61
CA GLU A 131 14.15 -5.10 -21.27
C GLU A 131 13.44 -4.73 -19.97
N ALA A 132 14.16 -4.33 -18.93
CA ALA A 132 13.60 -3.93 -17.65
C ALA A 132 12.67 -2.70 -17.78
N ILE A 133 13.06 -1.69 -18.56
CA ILE A 133 12.23 -0.52 -18.84
C ILE A 133 10.91 -0.96 -19.53
N ASN A 134 11.01 -1.79 -20.56
CA ASN A 134 9.84 -2.29 -21.27
C ASN A 134 8.92 -3.08 -20.33
N PHE A 135 9.50 -3.97 -19.51
CA PHE A 135 8.76 -4.80 -18.56
C PHE A 135 8.05 -3.95 -17.50
N ILE A 136 8.74 -3.00 -16.87
CA ILE A 136 8.17 -2.12 -15.84
C ILE A 136 7.09 -1.20 -16.44
N SER A 137 7.28 -0.72 -17.66
CA SER A 137 6.32 0.19 -18.34
C SER A 137 4.94 -0.44 -18.59
N GLN A 138 4.85 -1.76 -18.59
CA GLN A 138 3.59 -2.50 -18.72
C GLN A 138 2.81 -2.60 -17.39
N ASN A 139 3.38 -2.15 -16.29
CA ASN A 139 2.76 -2.22 -14.97
C ASN A 139 2.09 -0.90 -14.60
N ASP A 140 0.88 -1.01 -14.03
CA ASP A 140 0.08 0.14 -13.61
C ASP A 140 0.53 0.64 -12.22
N ILE A 141 1.77 1.15 -12.08
CA ILE A 141 2.28 1.76 -10.85
C ILE A 141 2.29 3.28 -10.99
N PHE A 142 1.51 3.97 -10.16
CA PHE A 142 1.36 5.42 -10.18
C PHE A 142 2.07 6.05 -8.98
N PHE A 143 3.16 6.76 -9.21
CA PHE A 143 3.89 7.48 -8.18
C PHE A 143 3.40 8.92 -8.02
N VAL A 144 3.17 9.31 -6.77
CA VAL A 144 2.93 10.69 -6.35
C VAL A 144 4.02 11.07 -5.37
N ASP A 145 4.83 12.06 -5.71
CA ASP A 145 5.87 12.63 -4.84
C ASP A 145 5.45 14.03 -4.37
N LYS A 146 5.14 14.13 -3.09
CA LYS A 146 4.79 15.38 -2.41
C LYS A 146 5.48 15.41 -1.04
N GLN A 147 5.73 16.61 -0.51
CA GLN A 147 6.32 16.76 0.84
C GLN A 147 5.30 16.42 1.95
N SER A 148 4.03 16.67 1.70
CA SER A 148 2.91 16.29 2.55
C SER A 148 1.67 16.00 1.73
N ILE A 149 0.72 15.23 2.26
CA ILE A 149 -0.52 14.88 1.58
C ILE A 149 -1.66 14.70 2.59
N GLN A 150 -2.87 15.08 2.19
CA GLN A 150 -4.11 14.83 2.93
C GLN A 150 -4.81 13.57 2.42
N VAL A 151 -5.63 12.94 3.26
CA VAL A 151 -6.39 11.74 2.89
C VAL A 151 -7.40 12.03 1.75
N SER A 152 -7.96 13.23 1.69
CA SER A 152 -8.83 13.66 0.58
C SER A 152 -8.10 13.66 -0.76
N GLU A 153 -6.86 14.13 -0.82
CA GLU A 153 -6.05 14.14 -2.04
C GLU A 153 -5.70 12.71 -2.50
N ILE A 154 -5.44 11.80 -1.54
CA ILE A 154 -5.23 10.37 -1.83
C ILE A 154 -6.49 9.78 -2.47
N ARG A 155 -7.67 10.04 -1.90
CA ARG A 155 -8.96 9.58 -2.43
C ARG A 155 -9.18 10.07 -3.87
N ASP A 156 -8.99 11.36 -4.11
CA ASP A 156 -9.19 11.97 -5.42
C ASP A 156 -8.24 11.39 -6.48
N PHE A 157 -6.98 11.15 -6.09
CA PHE A 157 -6.01 10.52 -6.97
C PHE A 157 -6.40 9.08 -7.29
N CYS A 158 -6.80 8.30 -6.30
CA CYS A 158 -7.27 6.94 -6.48
C CYS A 158 -8.47 6.87 -7.44
N ASN A 159 -9.43 7.79 -7.31
CA ASN A 159 -10.58 7.88 -8.21
C ASN A 159 -10.14 8.18 -9.67
N LYS A 160 -9.17 9.08 -9.86
CA LYS A 160 -8.59 9.36 -11.18
C LYS A 160 -7.92 8.14 -11.79
N VAL A 161 -7.17 7.37 -10.99
CA VAL A 161 -6.52 6.13 -11.44
C VAL A 161 -7.57 5.09 -11.84
N LYS A 162 -8.62 4.87 -11.03
CA LYS A 162 -9.73 3.96 -11.37
C LYS A 162 -10.39 4.34 -12.69
N THR A 163 -10.68 5.62 -12.88
CA THR A 163 -11.30 6.12 -14.14
C THR A 163 -10.37 5.90 -15.33
N LYS A 164 -9.06 6.13 -15.17
CA LYS A 164 -8.07 5.98 -16.24
C LYS A 164 -7.85 4.51 -16.63
N THR A 165 -7.69 3.64 -15.63
CA THR A 165 -7.35 2.22 -15.85
C THR A 165 -8.57 1.33 -16.07
N LYS A 166 -9.76 1.79 -15.68
CA LYS A 166 -11.01 1.01 -15.61
C LYS A 166 -10.86 -0.26 -14.75
N LYS A 167 -9.92 -0.25 -13.80
CA LYS A 167 -9.64 -1.35 -12.88
C LYS A 167 -9.77 -0.88 -11.44
N ASN A 168 -10.06 -1.79 -10.52
CA ASN A 168 -9.96 -1.51 -9.09
C ASN A 168 -8.49 -1.41 -8.68
N ILE A 169 -8.20 -0.54 -7.70
CA ILE A 169 -6.85 -0.39 -7.15
C ILE A 169 -6.52 -1.63 -6.32
N GLY A 170 -5.34 -2.20 -6.56
CA GLY A 170 -4.86 -3.35 -5.79
C GLY A 170 -4.25 -2.94 -4.45
N LEU A 171 -3.53 -1.83 -4.40
CA LEU A 171 -2.85 -1.39 -3.19
C LEU A 171 -2.64 0.13 -3.20
N ILE A 172 -2.82 0.76 -2.03
CA ILE A 172 -2.37 2.12 -1.75
C ILE A 172 -1.15 2.02 -0.82
N VAL A 173 -0.02 2.62 -1.22
CA VAL A 173 1.19 2.71 -0.40
C VAL A 173 1.42 4.14 0.03
N ILE A 174 1.75 4.36 1.31
CA ILE A 174 2.08 5.67 1.88
C ILE A 174 3.44 5.57 2.57
N ASP A 175 4.45 6.27 2.05
CA ASP A 175 5.82 6.29 2.56
C ASP A 175 6.26 7.74 2.81
N ASN A 176 6.21 8.27 4.06
CA ASN A 176 5.85 7.64 5.32
C ASN A 176 4.73 8.41 6.06
N LEU A 177 4.11 7.77 7.08
CA LEU A 177 3.02 8.31 7.89
C LEU A 177 3.38 9.65 8.55
N GLN A 178 4.61 9.81 9.04
CA GLN A 178 5.05 11.00 9.77
C GLN A 178 5.08 12.28 8.93
N LEU A 179 4.98 12.19 7.62
CA LEU A 179 4.95 13.35 6.71
C LEU A 179 3.53 13.65 6.19
N MET A 180 2.52 12.91 6.64
CA MET A 180 1.13 13.25 6.37
C MET A 180 0.68 14.41 7.24
N GLU A 181 -0.24 15.24 6.73
CA GLU A 181 -0.81 16.39 7.43
C GLU A 181 -2.32 16.40 7.31
N ASP A 182 -2.99 16.89 8.37
CA ASP A 182 -4.40 17.27 8.32
C ASP A 182 -4.53 18.80 8.49
N LYS A 183 -4.63 19.50 7.37
CA LYS A 183 -4.78 20.98 7.35
C LYS A 183 -6.11 21.49 7.92
N GLY A 184 -7.05 20.59 8.21
CA GLY A 184 -8.35 20.94 8.83
C GLY A 184 -8.28 21.07 10.35
N LEU A 185 -7.16 20.69 10.96
CA LEU A 185 -6.98 20.75 12.40
C LEU A 185 -6.34 22.09 12.83
N ASN A 186 -6.73 22.57 14.03
CA ASN A 186 -6.12 23.76 14.64
C ASN A 186 -4.64 23.46 14.98
N SER A 187 -3.78 24.48 14.81
CA SER A 187 -2.33 24.40 15.05
C SER A 187 -1.91 24.00 16.47
N ASN A 188 -2.84 23.91 17.42
CA ASN A 188 -2.60 23.58 18.82
C ASN A 188 -2.85 22.10 19.17
N ILE A 189 -3.15 21.25 18.20
CA ILE A 189 -3.40 19.83 18.45
C ILE A 189 -2.07 19.08 18.53
N ALA A 190 -1.96 18.16 19.48
CA ALA A 190 -0.79 17.31 19.61
C ALA A 190 -0.61 16.46 18.35
N ARG A 191 0.64 16.25 17.92
CA ARG A 191 0.94 15.47 16.70
C ARG A 191 0.38 14.05 16.76
N GLU A 192 0.30 13.47 17.94
CA GLU A 192 -0.24 12.13 18.17
C GLU A 192 -1.74 12.06 17.88
N ASP A 193 -2.50 13.09 18.27
CA ASP A 193 -3.93 13.20 17.99
C ASP A 193 -4.19 13.42 16.49
N GLU A 194 -3.36 14.24 15.85
CA GLU A 194 -3.42 14.44 14.39
C GLU A 194 -3.17 13.13 13.64
N LEU A 195 -2.13 12.36 14.01
CA LEU A 195 -1.83 11.06 13.41
C LEU A 195 -2.95 10.05 13.64
N SER A 196 -3.55 10.05 14.84
CA SER A 196 -4.69 9.19 15.16
C SER A 196 -5.88 9.49 14.26
N LYS A 197 -6.19 10.76 14.03
CA LYS A 197 -7.25 11.18 13.10
C LYS A 197 -6.93 10.77 11.67
N ILE A 198 -5.71 11.00 11.19
CA ILE A 198 -5.26 10.59 9.87
C ILE A 198 -5.44 9.07 9.67
N LEU A 199 -5.08 8.26 10.67
CA LEU A 199 -5.27 6.81 10.62
C LEU A 199 -6.74 6.40 10.57
N CYS A 200 -7.63 7.08 11.32
CA CYS A 200 -9.07 6.89 11.22
C CYS A 200 -9.59 7.21 9.82
N ASP A 201 -9.17 8.33 9.24
CA ASP A 201 -9.58 8.75 7.90
C ASP A 201 -9.05 7.81 6.80
N LEU A 202 -7.82 7.29 6.97
CA LEU A 202 -7.26 6.26 6.10
C LEU A 202 -8.03 4.92 6.22
N LYS A 203 -8.48 4.56 7.44
CA LYS A 203 -9.32 3.37 7.64
C LYS A 203 -10.66 3.52 6.91
N ASN A 204 -11.29 4.69 7.00
CA ASN A 204 -12.51 4.99 6.28
C ASN A 204 -12.29 4.96 4.75
N LEU A 205 -11.11 5.43 4.28
CA LEU A 205 -10.73 5.34 2.87
C LEU A 205 -10.59 3.88 2.44
N ALA A 206 -9.88 3.05 3.22
CA ALA A 206 -9.69 1.62 2.93
C ALA A 206 -11.03 0.88 2.83
N LEU A 207 -11.96 1.15 3.76
CA LEU A 207 -13.31 0.58 3.78
C LEU A 207 -14.13 1.01 2.57
N SER A 208 -14.19 2.32 2.29
CA SER A 208 -15.01 2.88 1.20
C SER A 208 -14.51 2.47 -0.18
N GLN A 209 -13.21 2.29 -0.35
CA GLN A 209 -12.59 1.90 -1.62
C GLN A 209 -12.43 0.38 -1.76
N LYS A 210 -12.64 -0.39 -0.67
CA LYS A 210 -12.38 -1.84 -0.57
C LYS A 210 -10.95 -2.19 -1.04
N VAL A 211 -9.94 -1.44 -0.55
CA VAL A 211 -8.54 -1.57 -0.94
C VAL A 211 -7.65 -1.67 0.30
N PRO A 212 -6.60 -2.52 0.31
CA PRO A 212 -5.61 -2.49 1.37
C PRO A 212 -4.74 -1.23 1.30
N ILE A 213 -4.37 -0.70 2.47
CA ILE A 213 -3.43 0.42 2.58
C ILE A 213 -2.19 -0.05 3.32
N LEU A 214 -1.02 0.12 2.72
CA LEU A 214 0.28 -0.21 3.29
C LEU A 214 1.02 1.09 3.64
N ILE A 215 1.36 1.26 4.91
CA ILE A 215 1.95 2.49 5.43
C ILE A 215 3.31 2.18 6.02
N THR A 216 4.33 2.99 5.70
CA THR A 216 5.60 2.92 6.44
C THR A 216 5.58 3.90 7.60
N SER A 217 6.20 3.51 8.71
CA SER A 217 6.35 4.33 9.91
C SER A 217 7.78 4.26 10.43
N GLN A 218 8.32 5.40 10.87
CA GLN A 218 9.64 5.45 11.48
C GLN A 218 9.52 5.27 12.99
N LEU A 219 10.31 4.35 13.53
CA LEU A 219 10.41 4.12 14.97
C LEU A 219 11.38 5.13 15.61
N LYS A 220 11.04 5.61 16.82
CA LYS A 220 11.89 6.53 17.59
C LYS A 220 13.23 5.88 17.95
N ARG A 221 14.30 6.69 18.03
CA ARG A 221 15.66 6.21 18.38
C ARG A 221 15.79 5.70 19.82
N GLU A 222 14.92 6.13 20.72
CA GLU A 222 14.86 5.70 22.13
C GLU A 222 14.76 4.17 22.32
N LEU A 223 14.30 3.45 21.29
CA LEU A 223 14.32 1.98 21.28
C LEU A 223 15.75 1.39 21.36
N GLU A 224 16.78 2.16 20.98
CA GLU A 224 18.18 1.70 21.04
C GLU A 224 18.73 1.66 22.47
N GLU A 225 18.23 2.51 23.32
CA GLU A 225 18.65 2.65 24.73
C GLU A 225 18.02 1.56 25.61
N ARG A 226 16.99 0.86 25.12
CA ARG A 226 16.34 -0.22 25.86
C ARG A 226 17.13 -1.52 25.78
N THR A 227 17.13 -2.27 26.88
CA THR A 227 17.70 -3.64 26.92
C THR A 227 16.97 -4.58 25.95
N ASN A 228 15.64 -4.45 25.83
CA ASN A 228 14.84 -5.13 24.83
C ASN A 228 14.54 -4.16 23.67
N LYS A 229 15.21 -4.38 22.54
CA LYS A 229 15.11 -3.54 21.34
C LYS A 229 13.87 -3.85 20.47
N ARG A 230 12.97 -4.71 20.93
CA ARG A 230 11.71 -4.98 20.21
C ARG A 230 10.78 -3.78 20.37
N PRO A 231 10.13 -3.34 19.28
CA PRO A 231 9.05 -2.37 19.36
C PRO A 231 7.95 -2.91 20.28
N MET A 232 7.44 -2.07 21.15
CA MET A 232 6.26 -2.34 21.95
C MET A 232 5.18 -1.37 21.55
N LEU A 233 3.94 -1.84 21.48
CA LEU A 233 2.74 -1.03 21.28
C LEU A 233 2.41 -0.26 22.55
#